data_b4f7cbd8f00c92099907afdd90ccbccc
#
_entry.id   b4f7cbd8f00c92099907afdd90ccbccc
#
_cell.length_a   1.000
_cell.length_b   1.000
_cell.length_c   1.000
_cell.angle_alpha   90.00
_cell.angle_beta   90.00
_cell.angle_gamma   90.00
#
_symmetry.space_group_name_H-M   'P 1'
#
loop_
_entity.id
_entity.type
_entity.pdbx_description
1 polymer ?
#
loop_
_entity_poly.entity_id
_entity_poly.type
_entity_poly.pdbx_seq_one_letter_code
_entity_poly.pdbx_strand_id
1 'polypeptide(L)'
;LTVVWVPYEVVSLPFGTRASPARMSRLISRLDDLCVALTGQDAVVVYHQLQAIAANVISWLLVLLRVRVPALRLGRKGADSAVLVLSPGGFERFALEPLPVESVVTVGYNVTAPTVERLPTCNSLARLPDGPPPGHAIVRIQAFSVNYADVTIRWGLYESAIKYVGYPICPGFDLAGVVERVGPGASVQEGDTVVGITFFGAYSERVLVPCHQLFAVPKGMSIAQAAALPSVSGTALHALALAGLWPSLPASRNRAVLVHSAAGGVGSMLVQMAKAIGCHPIVAVVGASHKVAACEALGATAVIDKSKEDLWSAASKAAPGGYCAIFDANGVQTLARSYSALAQTGTLVIYGFHTNLPTSSMLNPLAWVRMLVGILRMPRFDPMDLVLSSKSVAGFNLSFFADETRMVGRYFEQILAWVEDGSLALSNVTTFPMDELPRAHESIQSGQSIGKLVCLTRHAGD
;
A
#
# COMPACT_ATOMS: atom_id res chain seq x y z
N LEU A 1 -19.65 26.49 8.03
CA LEU A 1 -19.59 24.99 7.97
C LEU A 1 -18.42 24.57 8.82
N THR A 2 -18.68 24.30 10.09
CA THR A 2 -17.70 23.80 11.05
C THR A 2 -17.53 22.30 10.78
N VAL A 3 -16.38 21.91 10.27
CA VAL A 3 -16.01 20.50 10.14
C VAL A 3 -15.85 19.94 11.53
N VAL A 4 -16.77 19.11 11.96
CA VAL A 4 -16.69 18.42 13.24
C VAL A 4 -15.87 17.17 13.06
N TRP A 5 -14.74 17.19 13.70
CA TRP A 5 -13.81 16.08 13.89
C TRP A 5 -14.34 15.18 15.01
N VAL A 6 -14.44 13.87 14.81
CA VAL A 6 -14.86 12.93 15.84
C VAL A 6 -13.72 11.97 16.16
N PRO A 7 -13.07 12.17 17.30
CA PRO A 7 -12.75 11.02 18.16
C PRO A 7 -13.90 10.93 19.16
N TYR A 8 -14.43 9.81 19.41
CA TYR A 8 -15.41 9.33 20.39
C TYR A 8 -16.05 10.32 21.40
N GLU A 9 -15.92 11.62 21.28
CA GLU A 9 -16.58 12.65 22.09
C GLU A 9 -17.13 13.76 21.21
N VAL A 10 -18.47 13.80 21.19
CA VAL A 10 -19.34 14.93 20.83
C VAL A 10 -19.49 15.25 19.35
N VAL A 11 -20.46 14.63 18.72
CA VAL A 11 -21.13 15.15 17.52
C VAL A 11 -22.11 16.26 17.94
N SER A 12 -21.84 17.50 17.60
CA SER A 12 -22.86 18.56 17.66
C SER A 12 -23.62 18.59 16.32
N LEU A 13 -24.82 18.04 16.33
CA LEU A 13 -25.75 18.18 15.21
C LEU A 13 -26.31 19.61 15.16
N PRO A 14 -26.65 20.16 13.96
CA PRO A 14 -27.14 21.53 13.82
C PRO A 14 -28.57 21.76 14.30
N PHE A 15 -29.15 20.87 15.08
CA PHE A 15 -30.48 21.03 15.68
C PHE A 15 -30.39 20.85 17.19
N GLY A 16 -30.63 21.92 17.89
CA GLY A 16 -30.60 22.23 19.31
C GLY A 16 -31.20 21.25 20.33
N THR A 17 -30.94 19.97 20.25
CA THR A 17 -31.30 19.03 21.32
C THR A 17 -30.01 18.36 21.83
N ARG A 18 -29.62 18.69 23.07
CA ARG A 18 -28.53 18.02 23.77
C ARG A 18 -28.94 16.57 24.10
N ALA A 19 -28.55 15.61 23.27
CA ALA A 19 -28.64 14.22 23.65
C ALA A 19 -27.59 13.93 24.74
N SER A 20 -27.92 13.08 25.72
CA SER A 20 -26.96 12.69 26.73
C SER A 20 -25.81 11.87 26.10
N PRO A 21 -24.57 11.97 26.59
CA PRO A 21 -23.42 11.21 26.04
C PRO A 21 -23.68 9.70 25.88
N ALA A 22 -24.42 9.10 26.81
CA ALA A 22 -24.80 7.68 26.75
C ALA A 22 -25.85 7.35 25.66
N ARG A 23 -26.70 8.31 25.27
CA ARG A 23 -27.62 8.12 24.12
C ARG A 23 -26.88 8.26 22.79
N MET A 24 -25.94 9.18 22.71
CA MET A 24 -25.13 9.40 21.52
C MET A 24 -24.22 8.20 21.25
N SER A 25 -23.52 7.68 22.27
CA SER A 25 -22.69 6.48 22.16
C SER A 25 -23.49 5.28 21.65
N ARG A 26 -24.71 5.05 22.17
CA ARG A 26 -25.59 3.98 21.69
C ARG A 26 -26.09 4.17 20.26
N LEU A 27 -26.32 5.42 19.83
CA LEU A 27 -26.72 5.71 18.46
C LEU A 27 -25.58 5.46 17.49
N ILE A 28 -24.35 5.89 17.84
CA ILE A 28 -23.13 5.66 17.04
C ILE A 28 -22.88 4.15 16.92
N SER A 29 -22.92 3.40 18.02
CA SER A 29 -22.75 1.94 18.00
C SER A 29 -23.78 1.27 17.09
N ARG A 30 -25.06 1.66 17.15
CA ARG A 30 -26.10 1.10 16.28
C ARG A 30 -25.93 1.45 14.81
N LEU A 31 -25.44 2.66 14.49
CA LEU A 31 -25.12 3.04 13.12
C LEU A 31 -23.92 2.25 12.60
N ASP A 32 -22.93 2.03 13.45
CA ASP A 32 -21.77 1.23 13.13
C ASP A 32 -22.17 -0.24 12.86
N ASP A 33 -22.94 -0.85 13.77
CA ASP A 33 -23.48 -2.19 13.62
C ASP A 33 -24.29 -2.34 12.33
N LEU A 34 -25.13 -1.33 11.99
CA LEU A 34 -25.92 -1.33 10.77
C LEU A 34 -25.04 -1.19 9.52
N CYS A 35 -24.03 -0.33 9.54
CA CYS A 35 -23.10 -0.18 8.42
C CYS A 35 -22.29 -1.44 8.22
N VAL A 36 -21.79 -2.05 9.27
CA VAL A 36 -21.06 -3.33 9.21
C VAL A 36 -21.98 -4.44 8.67
N ALA A 37 -23.22 -4.51 9.12
CA ALA A 37 -24.18 -5.49 8.63
C ALA A 37 -24.52 -5.35 7.14
N LEU A 38 -24.60 -4.09 6.64
CA LEU A 38 -24.97 -3.80 5.25
C LEU A 38 -23.78 -3.82 4.29
N THR A 39 -22.62 -3.39 4.73
CA THR A 39 -21.45 -3.12 3.85
C THR A 39 -20.21 -3.93 4.24
N GLY A 40 -20.16 -4.53 5.42
CA GLY A 40 -18.98 -5.15 6.00
C GLY A 40 -17.94 -4.13 6.48
N GLN A 41 -18.28 -2.84 6.58
CA GLN A 41 -17.37 -1.75 6.92
C GLN A 41 -17.95 -0.83 7.99
N ASP A 42 -17.07 -0.25 8.83
CA ASP A 42 -17.42 0.70 9.87
C ASP A 42 -18.08 1.96 9.28
N ALA A 43 -18.98 2.58 10.02
CA ALA A 43 -19.71 3.79 9.59
C ALA A 43 -18.79 4.95 9.18
N VAL A 44 -17.64 5.09 9.83
CA VAL A 44 -16.63 6.11 9.49
C VAL A 44 -16.05 5.86 8.10
N VAL A 45 -15.76 4.61 7.76
CA VAL A 45 -15.24 4.22 6.44
C VAL A 45 -16.30 4.49 5.36
N VAL A 46 -17.55 4.07 5.61
CA VAL A 46 -18.68 4.32 4.69
C VAL A 46 -18.91 5.82 4.49
N TYR A 47 -18.85 6.62 5.56
CA TYR A 47 -18.98 8.08 5.49
C TYR A 47 -17.90 8.71 4.59
N HIS A 48 -16.64 8.34 4.77
CA HIS A 48 -15.56 8.86 3.94
C HIS A 48 -15.63 8.38 2.48
N GLN A 49 -16.09 7.15 2.25
CA GLN A 49 -16.35 6.67 0.90
C GLN A 49 -17.47 7.49 0.22
N LEU A 50 -18.56 7.79 0.95
CA LEU A 50 -19.63 8.65 0.44
C LEU A 50 -19.14 10.08 0.19
N GLN A 51 -18.28 10.62 1.07
CA GLN A 51 -17.62 11.90 0.83
C GLN A 51 -16.76 11.89 -0.42
N ALA A 52 -15.98 10.81 -0.64
CA ALA A 52 -15.17 10.66 -1.84
C ALA A 52 -16.03 10.62 -3.11
N ILE A 53 -17.15 9.89 -3.08
CA ILE A 53 -18.12 9.83 -4.19
C ILE A 53 -18.70 11.23 -4.44
N ALA A 54 -19.19 11.91 -3.41
CA ALA A 54 -19.78 13.24 -3.54
C ALA A 54 -18.75 14.25 -4.09
N ALA A 55 -17.51 14.21 -3.60
CA ALA A 55 -16.44 15.08 -4.07
C ALA A 55 -16.11 14.84 -5.55
N ASN A 56 -16.12 13.58 -5.99
CA ASN A 56 -15.90 13.22 -7.40
C ASN A 56 -17.06 13.66 -8.29
N VAL A 57 -18.30 13.54 -7.82
CA VAL A 57 -19.47 14.05 -8.53
C VAL A 57 -19.38 15.58 -8.69
N ILE A 58 -19.01 16.30 -7.62
CA ILE A 58 -18.82 17.76 -7.69
C ILE A 58 -17.70 18.12 -8.66
N SER A 59 -16.55 17.44 -8.62
CA SER A 59 -15.45 17.65 -9.54
C SER A 59 -15.89 17.42 -10.99
N TRP A 60 -16.66 16.37 -11.24
CA TRP A 60 -17.22 16.08 -12.56
C TRP A 60 -18.18 17.20 -13.05
N LEU A 61 -19.05 17.69 -12.19
CA LEU A 61 -19.93 18.83 -12.50
C LEU A 61 -19.14 20.10 -12.81
N LEU A 62 -18.06 20.37 -12.07
CA LEU A 62 -17.19 21.51 -12.31
C LEU A 62 -16.46 21.40 -13.67
N VAL A 63 -16.02 20.21 -14.06
CA VAL A 63 -15.43 19.95 -15.37
C VAL A 63 -16.48 20.15 -16.50
N LEU A 64 -17.69 19.61 -16.34
CA LEU A 64 -18.78 19.81 -17.29
C LEU A 64 -19.15 21.28 -17.47
N LEU A 65 -19.15 22.04 -16.37
CA LEU A 65 -19.44 23.48 -16.38
C LEU A 65 -18.24 24.32 -16.86
N ARG A 66 -17.14 23.70 -17.29
CA ARG A 66 -15.89 24.34 -17.72
C ARG A 66 -15.30 25.29 -16.65
N VAL A 67 -15.60 25.06 -15.38
CA VAL A 67 -14.97 25.79 -14.27
C VAL A 67 -13.53 25.28 -14.18
N ARG A 68 -12.56 26.15 -14.44
CA ARG A 68 -11.14 25.84 -14.22
C ARG A 68 -10.91 25.70 -12.72
N VAL A 69 -10.75 24.47 -12.24
CA VAL A 69 -10.19 24.21 -10.91
C VAL A 69 -8.71 24.62 -10.96
N PRO A 70 -8.19 25.43 -10.04
CA PRO A 70 -6.78 25.81 -10.05
C PRO A 70 -5.92 24.56 -10.04
N ALA A 71 -5.07 24.42 -11.04
CA ALA A 71 -4.05 23.37 -11.06
C ALA A 71 -3.17 23.51 -9.82
N LEU A 72 -2.78 22.39 -9.26
CA LEU A 72 -1.86 22.30 -8.13
C LEU A 72 -0.66 23.23 -8.35
N ARG A 73 -0.53 24.28 -7.54
CA ARG A 73 0.68 25.11 -7.53
C ARG A 73 1.67 24.46 -6.57
N LEU A 74 2.55 23.66 -7.13
CA LEU A 74 3.67 23.07 -6.41
C LEU A 74 4.71 24.13 -6.03
N GLY A 75 4.90 24.28 -4.75
CA GLY A 75 6.11 24.64 -4.08
C GLY A 75 6.69 26.04 -4.16
N ARG A 76 7.11 26.57 -3.01
CA ARG A 76 8.13 27.62 -2.90
C ARG A 76 9.52 26.97 -2.98
N LYS A 77 10.40 27.47 -3.84
CA LYS A 77 11.82 27.07 -3.86
C LYS A 77 12.45 27.38 -2.50
N GLY A 78 13.08 26.42 -1.87
CA GLY A 78 14.00 26.62 -0.76
C GLY A 78 13.61 26.10 0.62
N ALA A 79 12.37 25.61 0.84
CA ALA A 79 11.97 24.97 2.09
C ALA A 79 11.70 23.49 1.87
N ASP A 80 11.89 22.65 2.91
CA ASP A 80 11.44 21.26 2.91
C ASP A 80 9.94 21.21 2.71
N SER A 81 9.44 20.13 2.11
CA SER A 81 8.05 20.02 1.72
C SER A 81 7.45 18.65 2.07
N ALA A 82 6.14 18.62 2.20
CA ALA A 82 5.35 17.40 2.26
C ALA A 82 4.20 17.47 1.27
N VAL A 83 3.85 16.34 0.68
CA VAL A 83 2.67 16.23 -0.18
C VAL A 83 1.48 15.79 0.65
N LEU A 84 0.43 16.59 0.65
CA LEU A 84 -0.81 16.29 1.35
C LEU A 84 -1.92 15.98 0.36
N VAL A 85 -2.69 14.94 0.65
CA VAL A 85 -4.00 14.71 0.06
C VAL A 85 -5.02 15.42 0.95
N LEU A 86 -5.51 16.56 0.52
CA LEU A 86 -6.33 17.47 1.34
C LEU A 86 -7.72 16.89 1.64
N SER A 87 -8.25 16.11 0.71
CA SER A 87 -9.53 15.42 0.87
C SER A 87 -9.62 14.27 -0.14
N PRO A 88 -10.46 13.26 0.10
CA PRO A 88 -10.68 12.20 -0.87
C PRO A 88 -11.07 12.74 -2.24
N GLY A 89 -10.48 12.23 -3.30
CA GLY A 89 -10.80 12.66 -4.66
C GLY A 89 -9.65 12.49 -5.64
N GLY A 90 -9.67 13.30 -6.69
CA GLY A 90 -8.73 13.24 -7.80
C GLY A 90 -7.38 13.92 -7.57
N PHE A 91 -6.66 14.16 -8.67
CA PHE A 91 -5.34 14.80 -8.67
C PHE A 91 -5.34 16.25 -8.17
N GLU A 92 -6.45 16.94 -8.33
CA GLU A 92 -6.60 18.36 -7.96
C GLU A 92 -6.50 18.61 -6.45
N ARG A 93 -6.42 17.55 -5.66
CA ARG A 93 -6.46 17.61 -4.20
C ARG A 93 -5.12 17.33 -3.53
N PHE A 94 -4.08 17.12 -4.31
CA PHE A 94 -2.72 17.16 -3.79
C PHE A 94 -2.34 18.62 -3.48
N ALA A 95 -1.70 18.84 -2.36
CA ALA A 95 -1.01 20.08 -2.04
C ALA A 95 0.45 19.77 -1.67
N LEU A 96 1.36 20.61 -2.10
CA LEU A 96 2.74 20.60 -1.62
C LEU A 96 2.86 21.71 -0.56
N GLU A 97 2.87 21.32 0.69
CA GLU A 97 2.93 22.23 1.82
C GLU A 97 4.40 22.40 2.27
N PRO A 98 4.91 23.62 2.38
CA PRO A 98 6.23 23.85 2.92
C PRO A 98 6.29 23.42 4.38
N LEU A 99 7.32 22.67 4.75
CA LEU A 99 7.63 22.36 6.13
C LEU A 99 8.25 23.58 6.79
N PRO A 100 7.70 24.09 7.90
CA PRO A 100 8.40 25.09 8.71
C PRO A 100 9.77 24.57 9.15
N VAL A 101 10.70 25.48 9.41
CA VAL A 101 12.03 25.15 9.94
C VAL A 101 11.88 24.27 11.19
N GLU A 102 12.64 23.18 11.28
CA GLU A 102 12.59 22.18 12.36
C GLU A 102 11.26 21.40 12.49
N SER A 103 10.40 21.50 11.51
CA SER A 103 9.17 20.70 11.48
C SER A 103 9.39 19.40 10.73
N VAL A 104 8.68 18.36 11.16
CA VAL A 104 8.70 17.04 10.55
C VAL A 104 7.27 16.53 10.40
N VAL A 105 7.04 15.66 9.43
CA VAL A 105 5.79 14.91 9.35
C VAL A 105 5.83 13.84 10.44
N THR A 106 4.84 13.85 11.30
CA THR A 106 4.65 12.80 12.31
C THR A 106 3.49 11.94 11.88
N VAL A 107 3.72 10.65 11.80
CA VAL A 107 2.66 9.67 11.59
C VAL A 107 2.70 8.73 12.75
N GLY A 108 1.64 8.65 13.50
CA GLY A 108 1.65 7.67 14.56
C GLY A 108 0.35 7.63 15.34
N TYR A 109 0.04 6.46 15.74
CA TYR A 109 -0.76 6.16 16.89
C TYR A 109 0.15 5.43 17.87
N ASN A 110 -0.08 5.65 19.16
CA ASN A 110 0.69 4.97 20.19
C ASN A 110 0.21 3.52 20.28
N VAL A 111 0.92 2.62 19.63
CA VAL A 111 0.61 1.18 19.60
C VAL A 111 0.77 0.49 20.95
N THR A 112 1.42 1.12 21.93
CA THR A 112 1.65 0.56 23.27
C THR A 112 0.53 0.87 24.26
N ALA A 113 -0.37 1.77 23.92
CA ALA A 113 -1.51 2.10 24.77
C ALA A 113 -2.71 1.18 24.43
N PRO A 114 -3.48 0.73 25.44
CA PRO A 114 -4.70 -0.05 25.21
C PRO A 114 -5.81 0.75 24.50
N THR A 115 -5.65 2.04 24.37
CA THR A 115 -6.45 2.95 23.56
C THR A 115 -5.53 3.60 22.54
N VAL A 116 -5.93 3.58 21.29
CA VAL A 116 -5.23 4.27 20.20
C VAL A 116 -5.27 5.77 20.48
N GLU A 117 -4.26 6.28 21.19
CA GLU A 117 -4.06 7.73 21.28
C GLU A 117 -3.54 8.21 19.93
N ARG A 118 -4.32 9.03 19.26
CA ARG A 118 -3.85 9.75 18.09
C ARG A 118 -2.81 10.75 18.54
N LEU A 119 -1.54 10.44 18.28
CA LEU A 119 -0.52 11.47 18.25
C LEU A 119 -0.92 12.53 17.21
N PRO A 120 -0.47 13.80 17.36
CA PRO A 120 -0.71 14.84 16.34
C PRO A 120 -0.30 14.27 14.99
N THR A 121 -1.28 14.05 14.17
CA THR A 121 -1.27 13.17 13.02
C THR A 121 -0.45 13.76 11.89
N CYS A 122 -0.17 12.97 10.85
CA CYS A 122 0.39 13.41 9.56
C CYS A 122 -0.36 14.61 8.92
N ASN A 123 -1.38 15.12 9.54
CA ASN A 123 -2.07 16.33 9.19
C ASN A 123 -1.45 17.58 9.80
N SER A 124 -0.63 17.43 10.80
CA SER A 124 0.09 18.54 11.44
C SER A 124 1.58 18.38 11.20
N LEU A 125 2.18 19.40 10.61
CA LEU A 125 3.62 19.54 10.60
C LEU A 125 4.02 19.87 12.03
N ALA A 126 4.45 18.87 12.79
CA ALA A 126 4.73 19.02 14.22
C ALA A 126 6.15 19.56 14.41
N ARG A 127 6.29 20.61 15.19
CA ARG A 127 7.57 21.00 15.76
C ARG A 127 7.95 20.00 16.85
N LEU A 128 9.20 19.56 16.86
CA LEU A 128 9.79 18.76 17.91
C LEU A 128 10.89 19.59 18.61
N PRO A 129 10.51 20.49 19.56
CA PRO A 129 11.46 21.43 20.18
C PRO A 129 12.57 20.70 20.94
N ASP A 130 12.23 19.56 21.56
CA ASP A 130 13.15 18.78 22.38
C ASP A 130 13.81 17.62 21.62
N GLY A 131 13.64 17.56 20.31
CA GLY A 131 14.14 16.46 19.47
C GLY A 131 13.21 15.25 19.36
N PRO A 132 13.67 14.17 18.71
CA PRO A 132 12.87 12.95 18.56
C PRO A 132 12.58 12.28 19.90
N PRO A 133 11.39 11.70 20.08
CA PRO A 133 11.09 10.91 21.29
C PRO A 133 12.00 9.66 21.39
N PRO A 134 12.06 9.02 22.57
CA PRO A 134 12.85 7.81 22.73
C PRO A 134 12.54 6.74 21.68
N GLY A 135 13.59 6.11 21.15
CA GLY A 135 13.48 5.06 20.12
C GLY A 135 13.02 5.52 18.74
N HIS A 136 13.03 6.84 18.48
CA HIS A 136 12.66 7.42 17.19
C HIS A 136 13.82 8.19 16.57
N ALA A 137 13.76 8.34 15.26
CA ALA A 137 14.68 9.15 14.49
C ALA A 137 13.92 10.07 13.52
N ILE A 138 14.47 11.25 13.24
CA ILE A 138 14.09 12.09 12.12
C ILE A 138 14.96 11.67 10.93
N VAL A 139 14.31 11.29 9.86
CA VAL A 139 14.97 10.95 8.59
C VAL A 139 14.73 12.07 7.59
N ARG A 140 15.79 12.59 7.02
CA ARG A 140 15.79 13.46 5.84
C ARG A 140 15.69 12.53 4.62
N ILE A 141 14.50 12.51 4.01
CA ILE A 141 14.18 11.60 2.92
C ILE A 141 14.84 12.09 1.63
N GLN A 142 15.58 11.22 0.99
CA GLN A 142 16.17 11.43 -0.34
C GLN A 142 15.31 10.81 -1.44
N ALA A 143 14.64 9.68 -1.14
CA ALA A 143 13.73 9.01 -2.05
C ALA A 143 12.58 8.34 -1.30
N PHE A 144 11.42 8.28 -1.91
CA PHE A 144 10.28 7.52 -1.45
C PHE A 144 9.60 6.79 -2.62
N SER A 145 8.98 5.65 -2.37
CA SER A 145 8.34 4.90 -3.43
C SER A 145 6.83 5.11 -3.52
N VAL A 146 6.29 4.94 -4.72
CA VAL A 146 4.85 5.00 -4.98
C VAL A 146 4.29 3.58 -5.01
N ASN A 147 3.26 3.35 -4.20
CA ASN A 147 2.52 2.10 -4.12
C ASN A 147 1.09 2.27 -4.66
N TYR A 148 0.46 1.17 -5.08
CA TYR A 148 -0.94 1.22 -5.49
C TYR A 148 -1.87 1.59 -4.31
N ALA A 149 -1.46 1.28 -3.08
CA ALA A 149 -2.12 1.72 -1.86
C ALA A 149 -2.22 3.26 -1.78
N ASP A 150 -1.18 3.99 -2.18
CA ASP A 150 -1.19 5.46 -2.18
C ASP A 150 -2.23 6.04 -3.14
N VAL A 151 -2.49 5.35 -4.25
CA VAL A 151 -3.58 5.70 -5.17
C VAL A 151 -4.94 5.52 -4.48
N THR A 152 -5.13 4.42 -3.75
CA THR A 152 -6.38 4.17 -3.03
C THR A 152 -6.57 5.10 -1.84
N ILE A 153 -5.48 5.51 -1.16
CA ILE A 153 -5.49 6.57 -0.15
C ILE A 153 -5.99 7.88 -0.77
N ARG A 154 -5.41 8.29 -1.89
CA ARG A 154 -5.83 9.51 -2.60
C ARG A 154 -7.32 9.48 -2.98
N TRP A 155 -7.85 8.31 -3.32
CA TRP A 155 -9.26 8.14 -3.66
C TRP A 155 -10.20 8.07 -2.45
N GLY A 156 -9.66 7.93 -1.24
CA GLY A 156 -10.47 7.75 -0.03
C GLY A 156 -11.05 6.35 0.11
N LEU A 157 -10.37 5.35 -0.42
CA LEU A 157 -10.80 3.95 -0.42
C LEU A 157 -9.89 3.04 0.43
N TYR A 158 -8.85 3.61 1.05
CA TYR A 158 -7.91 2.85 1.85
C TYR A 158 -8.30 2.89 3.33
N GLU A 159 -8.84 1.79 3.81
CA GLU A 159 -9.47 1.68 5.13
C GLU A 159 -8.57 2.13 6.28
N SER A 160 -7.31 1.66 6.32
CA SER A 160 -6.41 2.05 7.40
C SER A 160 -6.08 3.55 7.42
N ALA A 161 -6.00 4.19 6.25
CA ALA A 161 -5.81 5.64 6.17
C ALA A 161 -7.02 6.40 6.75
N ILE A 162 -8.24 5.93 6.44
CA ILE A 162 -9.47 6.54 6.93
C ILE A 162 -9.62 6.31 8.43
N LYS A 163 -9.42 5.07 8.88
CA LYS A 163 -9.65 4.64 10.26
C LYS A 163 -8.65 5.25 11.24
N TYR A 164 -7.37 5.30 10.86
CA TYR A 164 -6.29 5.67 11.78
C TYR A 164 -5.81 7.11 11.60
N VAL A 165 -5.98 7.73 10.45
CA VAL A 165 -5.45 9.06 10.17
C VAL A 165 -6.53 10.06 9.78
N GLY A 166 -7.31 9.79 8.75
CA GLY A 166 -8.25 10.74 8.15
C GLY A 166 -7.57 11.71 7.18
N TYR A 167 -8.32 12.73 6.72
CA TYR A 167 -7.84 13.71 5.76
C TYR A 167 -7.80 15.11 6.40
N PRO A 168 -6.83 15.96 6.03
CA PRO A 168 -5.75 15.73 5.06
C PRO A 168 -4.76 14.67 5.54
N ILE A 169 -4.10 13.96 4.61
CA ILE A 169 -3.12 12.92 4.91
C ILE A 169 -1.86 13.10 4.06
N CYS A 170 -0.68 12.88 4.65
CA CYS A 170 0.56 12.67 3.93
C CYS A 170 0.71 11.17 3.63
N PRO A 171 0.60 10.72 2.38
CA PRO A 171 0.73 9.31 2.03
C PRO A 171 2.18 8.81 2.10
N GLY A 172 2.38 7.59 1.62
CA GLY A 172 3.69 6.97 1.46
C GLY A 172 4.08 6.06 2.62
N PHE A 173 4.64 4.92 2.27
CA PHE A 173 5.06 3.88 3.22
C PHE A 173 6.57 3.66 3.19
N ASP A 174 7.21 3.82 2.04
CA ASP A 174 8.60 3.48 1.81
C ASP A 174 9.45 4.71 1.72
N LEU A 175 10.58 4.71 2.40
CA LEU A 175 11.54 5.81 2.35
C LEU A 175 12.98 5.30 2.31
N ALA A 176 13.87 6.11 1.77
CA ALA A 176 15.31 6.01 1.96
C ALA A 176 15.89 7.40 2.10
N GLY A 177 16.87 7.56 2.96
CA GLY A 177 17.47 8.86 3.25
C GLY A 177 18.52 8.79 4.34
N VAL A 178 18.82 9.92 4.93
CA VAL A 178 19.83 10.08 5.97
C VAL A 178 19.18 10.41 7.30
N VAL A 179 19.61 9.73 8.35
CA VAL A 179 19.20 10.03 9.73
C VAL A 179 19.74 11.41 10.11
N GLU A 180 18.86 12.35 10.37
CA GLU A 180 19.22 13.73 10.69
C GLU A 180 19.35 13.95 12.20
N ARG A 181 18.46 13.35 13.01
CA ARG A 181 18.45 13.42 14.47
C ARG A 181 17.91 12.13 15.07
N VAL A 182 18.40 11.78 16.23
CA VAL A 182 17.95 10.59 16.98
C VAL A 182 17.47 10.94 18.38
N GLY A 183 16.46 10.22 18.85
CA GLY A 183 16.01 10.26 20.23
C GLY A 183 16.80 9.33 21.13
N PRO A 184 16.62 9.42 22.46
CA PRO A 184 17.27 8.52 23.40
C PRO A 184 16.96 7.05 23.10
N GLY A 185 17.99 6.18 23.20
CA GLY A 185 17.84 4.74 22.98
C GLY A 185 17.61 4.34 21.50
N ALA A 186 17.92 5.21 20.55
CA ALA A 186 17.85 4.89 19.13
C ALA A 186 18.84 3.76 18.76
N SER A 187 18.45 2.90 17.84
CA SER A 187 19.28 1.83 17.26
C SER A 187 20.05 2.26 16.00
N VAL A 188 19.85 3.50 15.56
CA VAL A 188 20.54 4.14 14.43
C VAL A 188 21.27 5.39 14.91
N GLN A 189 22.20 5.91 14.11
CA GLN A 189 22.99 7.10 14.43
C GLN A 189 22.74 8.23 13.41
N GLU A 190 22.99 9.48 13.84
CA GLU A 190 22.97 10.63 12.93
C GLU A 190 24.02 10.44 11.84
N GLY A 191 23.62 10.70 10.59
CA GLY A 191 24.43 10.46 9.41
C GLY A 191 24.26 9.09 8.76
N ASP A 192 23.61 8.13 9.43
CA ASP A 192 23.35 6.80 8.83
C ASP A 192 22.47 6.94 7.61
N THR A 193 22.85 6.25 6.53
CA THR A 193 21.99 6.09 5.35
C THR A 193 21.07 4.89 5.54
N VAL A 194 19.79 5.16 5.59
CA VAL A 194 18.78 4.17 5.96
C VAL A 194 17.70 3.99 4.89
N VAL A 195 17.16 2.79 4.86
CA VAL A 195 15.91 2.44 4.20
C VAL A 195 14.88 2.10 5.27
N GLY A 196 13.64 2.48 5.07
CA GLY A 196 12.62 2.26 6.08
C GLY A 196 11.21 2.10 5.54
N ILE A 197 10.38 1.54 6.39
CA ILE A 197 8.94 1.47 6.19
C ILE A 197 8.25 2.29 7.28
N THR A 198 7.30 3.14 6.89
CA THR A 198 6.53 3.94 7.84
C THR A 198 5.03 3.73 7.62
N PHE A 199 4.25 4.07 8.63
CA PHE A 199 2.81 4.02 8.53
C PHE A 199 2.27 5.37 8.05
N PHE A 200 2.37 5.61 6.74
CA PHE A 200 2.18 6.89 6.04
C PHE A 200 3.32 7.90 6.29
N GLY A 201 3.24 9.04 5.65
CA GLY A 201 4.14 10.17 5.87
C GLY A 201 5.40 10.19 5.02
N ALA A 202 5.71 9.16 4.24
CA ALA A 202 6.93 9.12 3.43
C ALA A 202 6.91 10.10 2.25
N TYR A 203 5.75 10.65 1.86
CA TYR A 203 5.66 11.69 0.83
C TYR A 203 6.07 13.07 1.37
N SER A 204 7.18 13.10 2.08
CA SER A 204 7.74 14.30 2.68
C SER A 204 9.26 14.31 2.56
N GLU A 205 9.88 15.43 2.81
CA GLU A 205 11.34 15.55 2.84
C GLU A 205 11.92 15.26 4.23
N ARG A 206 11.06 15.24 5.27
CA ARG A 206 11.43 14.88 6.63
C ARG A 206 10.28 14.13 7.31
N VAL A 207 10.61 13.05 7.97
CA VAL A 207 9.63 12.23 8.69
C VAL A 207 10.21 11.72 10.01
N LEU A 208 9.38 11.66 11.04
CA LEU A 208 9.69 10.98 12.30
C LEU A 208 9.32 9.50 12.17
N VAL A 209 10.28 8.62 12.39
CA VAL A 209 10.10 7.16 12.24
C VAL A 209 10.61 6.44 13.51
N PRO A 210 9.91 5.42 14.01
CA PRO A 210 10.45 4.51 15.01
C PRO A 210 11.70 3.78 14.49
N CYS A 211 12.77 3.74 15.26
CA CYS A 211 14.05 3.19 14.80
C CYS A 211 13.99 1.71 14.41
N HIS A 212 13.06 0.92 14.97
CA HIS A 212 12.88 -0.48 14.60
C HIS A 212 12.29 -0.67 13.18
N GLN A 213 11.87 0.41 12.51
CA GLN A 213 11.40 0.43 11.12
C GLN A 213 12.48 0.91 10.15
N LEU A 214 13.70 1.20 10.62
CA LEU A 214 14.83 1.68 9.86
C LEU A 214 15.92 0.61 9.77
N PHE A 215 16.47 0.43 8.59
CA PHE A 215 17.52 -0.55 8.30
C PHE A 215 18.63 0.13 7.49
N ALA A 216 19.87 -0.33 7.65
CA ALA A 216 20.96 0.18 6.84
C ALA A 216 20.75 -0.14 5.36
N VAL A 217 21.06 0.81 4.49
CA VAL A 217 21.01 0.58 3.04
C VAL A 217 22.13 -0.41 2.66
N PRO A 218 21.81 -1.52 1.95
CA PRO A 218 22.81 -2.47 1.49
C PRO A 218 23.88 -1.81 0.61
N LYS A 219 25.13 -2.27 0.75
CA LYS A 219 26.26 -1.75 -0.03
C LYS A 219 26.00 -1.90 -1.54
N GLY A 220 26.26 -0.83 -2.27
CA GLY A 220 26.09 -0.82 -3.75
C GLY A 220 24.64 -0.59 -4.22
N MET A 221 23.67 -0.53 -3.32
CA MET A 221 22.29 -0.18 -3.66
C MET A 221 22.14 1.33 -3.75
N SER A 222 21.55 1.82 -4.83
CA SER A 222 21.23 3.24 -4.96
C SER A 222 20.07 3.62 -4.03
N ILE A 223 20.00 4.92 -3.67
CA ILE A 223 18.93 5.40 -2.78
C ILE A 223 17.52 5.16 -3.37
N ALA A 224 17.38 5.23 -4.69
CA ALA A 224 16.12 4.92 -5.37
C ALA A 224 15.75 3.43 -5.27
N GLN A 225 16.73 2.54 -5.42
CA GLN A 225 16.51 1.11 -5.21
C GLN A 225 16.18 0.80 -3.75
N ALA A 226 16.86 1.44 -2.82
CA ALA A 226 16.58 1.29 -1.39
C ALA A 226 15.13 1.69 -1.06
N ALA A 227 14.69 2.87 -1.52
CA ALA A 227 13.31 3.31 -1.33
C ALA A 227 12.27 2.40 -2.02
N ALA A 228 12.66 1.67 -3.06
CA ALA A 228 11.78 0.76 -3.77
C ALA A 228 11.54 -0.58 -3.05
N LEU A 229 12.35 -0.91 -2.03
CA LEU A 229 12.44 -2.24 -1.44
C LEU A 229 11.32 -2.57 -0.42
N PRO A 230 11.01 -1.73 0.60
CA PRO A 230 10.35 -2.19 1.83
C PRO A 230 8.95 -2.80 1.64
N SER A 231 7.98 -2.03 1.22
CA SER A 231 6.58 -2.48 1.16
C SER A 231 6.37 -3.67 0.22
N VAL A 232 7.03 -3.66 -0.93
CA VAL A 232 6.82 -4.73 -1.94
C VAL A 232 7.50 -6.02 -1.54
N SER A 233 8.69 -5.97 -0.94
CA SER A 233 9.39 -7.16 -0.47
C SER A 233 8.76 -7.73 0.80
N GLY A 234 8.37 -6.88 1.75
CA GLY A 234 7.63 -7.30 2.95
C GLY A 234 6.29 -7.95 2.60
N THR A 235 5.54 -7.37 1.66
CA THR A 235 4.29 -7.95 1.16
C THR A 235 4.53 -9.30 0.48
N ALA A 236 5.55 -9.39 -0.38
CA ALA A 236 5.86 -10.64 -1.08
C ALA A 236 6.28 -11.76 -0.11
N LEU A 237 7.13 -11.45 0.85
CA LEU A 237 7.60 -12.44 1.83
C LEU A 237 6.47 -12.92 2.75
N HIS A 238 5.61 -12.00 3.19
CA HIS A 238 4.44 -12.37 3.98
C HIS A 238 3.46 -13.24 3.18
N ALA A 239 3.25 -12.94 1.90
CA ALA A 239 2.43 -13.78 1.02
C ALA A 239 2.99 -15.20 0.89
N LEU A 240 4.31 -15.35 0.75
CA LEU A 240 4.99 -16.65 0.73
C LEU A 240 4.88 -17.37 2.08
N ALA A 241 4.95 -16.65 3.19
CA ALA A 241 4.76 -17.23 4.52
C ALA A 241 3.33 -17.76 4.73
N LEU A 242 2.31 -17.00 4.31
CA LEU A 242 0.92 -17.45 4.36
C LEU A 242 0.65 -18.67 3.48
N ALA A 243 1.37 -18.79 2.36
CA ALA A 243 1.31 -19.99 1.50
C ALA A 243 2.09 -21.19 2.08
N GLY A 244 2.75 -21.05 3.23
CA GLY A 244 3.61 -22.10 3.81
C GLY A 244 4.90 -22.36 3.04
N LEU A 245 5.34 -21.42 2.22
CA LEU A 245 6.52 -21.54 1.38
C LEU A 245 7.77 -20.94 2.04
N TRP A 246 7.62 -20.09 3.04
CA TRP A 246 8.70 -19.54 3.82
C TRP A 246 8.28 -19.38 5.32
N PRO A 247 9.16 -19.65 6.31
CA PRO A 247 10.42 -20.37 6.15
C PRO A 247 10.20 -21.75 5.54
N SER A 248 11.16 -22.24 4.78
CA SER A 248 11.01 -23.46 4.00
C SER A 248 10.63 -24.66 4.86
N LEU A 249 9.42 -25.15 4.67
CA LEU A 249 9.04 -26.48 5.12
C LEU A 249 9.77 -27.52 4.26
N PRO A 250 10.00 -28.74 4.75
CA PRO A 250 10.56 -29.84 3.96
C PRO A 250 9.81 -29.94 2.62
N ALA A 251 10.54 -30.12 1.54
CA ALA A 251 10.05 -30.03 0.17
C ALA A 251 8.69 -30.71 -0.01
N SER A 252 7.64 -29.94 -0.21
CA SER A 252 6.37 -30.46 -0.70
C SER A 252 6.57 -30.98 -2.14
N ARG A 253 5.83 -32.02 -2.51
CA ARG A 253 5.95 -32.66 -3.85
C ARG A 253 5.61 -31.71 -4.99
N ASN A 254 4.77 -30.69 -4.73
CA ASN A 254 4.38 -29.66 -5.69
C ASN A 254 4.81 -28.29 -5.15
N ARG A 255 5.64 -27.59 -5.90
CA ARG A 255 6.07 -26.22 -5.60
C ARG A 255 5.73 -25.24 -6.74
N ALA A 256 4.78 -25.62 -7.61
CA ALA A 256 4.31 -24.76 -8.67
C ALA A 256 3.61 -23.53 -8.09
N VAL A 257 4.00 -22.36 -8.53
CA VAL A 257 3.39 -21.09 -8.11
C VAL A 257 2.93 -20.27 -9.29
N LEU A 258 1.82 -19.55 -9.13
CA LEU A 258 1.33 -18.59 -10.11
C LEU A 258 1.27 -17.20 -9.47
N VAL A 259 1.87 -16.23 -10.16
CA VAL A 259 1.94 -14.84 -9.71
C VAL A 259 1.17 -13.95 -10.68
N HIS A 260 0.03 -13.42 -10.25
CA HIS A 260 -0.67 -12.40 -11.01
C HIS A 260 0.04 -11.05 -10.94
N SER A 261 -0.08 -10.25 -12.01
CA SER A 261 0.58 -8.94 -12.11
C SER A 261 2.09 -9.00 -11.82
N ALA A 262 2.74 -10.06 -12.32
CA ALA A 262 4.10 -10.47 -11.98
C ALA A 262 5.18 -9.41 -12.28
N ALA A 263 4.97 -8.53 -13.27
CA ALA A 263 5.89 -7.45 -13.59
C ALA A 263 5.74 -6.20 -12.70
N GLY A 264 4.76 -6.16 -11.79
CA GLY A 264 4.58 -5.06 -10.85
C GLY A 264 5.49 -5.16 -9.63
N GLY A 265 5.46 -4.17 -8.73
CA GLY A 265 6.35 -4.12 -7.57
C GLY A 265 6.36 -5.41 -6.73
N VAL A 266 5.21 -5.82 -6.19
CA VAL A 266 5.10 -7.05 -5.37
C VAL A 266 5.32 -8.30 -6.22
N GLY A 267 4.75 -8.35 -7.43
CA GLY A 267 4.88 -9.51 -8.32
C GLY A 267 6.32 -9.82 -8.68
N SER A 268 7.13 -8.80 -8.95
CA SER A 268 8.56 -8.95 -9.25
C SER A 268 9.36 -9.51 -8.07
N MET A 269 9.01 -9.13 -6.85
CA MET A 269 9.61 -9.70 -5.63
C MET A 269 9.17 -11.16 -5.43
N LEU A 270 7.88 -11.45 -5.62
CA LEU A 270 7.35 -12.82 -5.51
C LEU A 270 8.05 -13.79 -6.47
N VAL A 271 8.26 -13.39 -7.74
CA VAL A 271 8.96 -14.23 -8.73
C VAL A 271 10.39 -14.56 -8.27
N GLN A 272 11.14 -13.53 -7.84
CA GLN A 272 12.53 -13.70 -7.38
C GLN A 272 12.63 -14.52 -6.10
N MET A 273 11.79 -14.20 -5.09
CA MET A 273 11.76 -14.92 -3.82
C MET A 273 11.32 -16.38 -4.01
N ALA A 274 10.31 -16.63 -4.86
CA ALA A 274 9.91 -18.00 -5.22
C ALA A 274 11.05 -18.79 -5.85
N LYS A 275 11.87 -18.16 -6.70
CA LYS A 275 13.08 -18.76 -7.25
C LYS A 275 14.11 -19.05 -6.15
N ALA A 276 14.38 -18.09 -5.27
CA ALA A 276 15.34 -18.23 -4.18
C ALA A 276 14.99 -19.39 -3.22
N ILE A 277 13.71 -19.64 -2.97
CA ILE A 277 13.23 -20.75 -2.14
C ILE A 277 12.97 -22.04 -2.91
N GLY A 278 13.31 -22.10 -4.21
CA GLY A 278 13.25 -23.31 -5.03
C GLY A 278 11.84 -23.72 -5.49
N CYS A 279 10.93 -22.77 -5.70
CA CYS A 279 9.65 -23.06 -6.36
C CYS A 279 9.85 -23.37 -7.84
N HIS A 280 9.10 -24.34 -8.37
CA HIS A 280 9.11 -24.69 -9.79
C HIS A 280 7.85 -25.49 -10.16
N PRO A 281 7.16 -25.18 -11.29
CA PRO A 281 7.36 -23.99 -12.12
C PRO A 281 6.93 -22.70 -11.42
N ILE A 282 7.52 -21.58 -11.82
CA ILE A 282 7.12 -20.22 -11.44
C ILE A 282 6.44 -19.61 -12.65
N VAL A 283 5.12 -19.48 -12.59
CA VAL A 283 4.31 -18.97 -13.69
C VAL A 283 3.94 -17.51 -13.42
N ALA A 284 4.48 -16.62 -14.24
CA ALA A 284 4.24 -15.20 -14.18
C ALA A 284 3.09 -14.79 -15.12
N VAL A 285 2.12 -14.01 -14.65
CA VAL A 285 1.03 -13.49 -15.47
C VAL A 285 1.20 -12.00 -15.68
N VAL A 286 1.23 -11.57 -16.93
CA VAL A 286 1.34 -10.16 -17.32
C VAL A 286 0.16 -9.73 -18.18
N GLY A 287 -0.09 -8.40 -18.23
CA GLY A 287 -1.20 -7.82 -19.00
C GLY A 287 -0.80 -7.27 -20.35
N ALA A 288 0.50 -7.30 -20.71
CA ALA A 288 1.01 -6.74 -21.96
C ALA A 288 2.37 -7.34 -22.31
N SER A 289 2.63 -7.51 -23.62
CA SER A 289 3.80 -8.22 -24.14
C SER A 289 5.14 -7.58 -23.74
N HIS A 290 5.19 -6.26 -23.62
CA HIS A 290 6.44 -5.57 -23.21
C HIS A 290 6.94 -5.93 -21.79
N LYS A 291 6.12 -6.62 -20.99
CA LYS A 291 6.44 -7.05 -19.63
C LYS A 291 7.03 -8.47 -19.56
N VAL A 292 6.93 -9.24 -20.64
CA VAL A 292 7.32 -10.65 -20.67
C VAL A 292 8.81 -10.80 -20.34
N ALA A 293 9.68 -10.13 -21.09
CA ALA A 293 11.12 -10.20 -20.90
C ALA A 293 11.58 -9.82 -19.48
N ALA A 294 10.88 -8.86 -18.85
CA ALA A 294 11.18 -8.48 -17.48
C ALA A 294 10.90 -9.62 -16.48
N CYS A 295 9.80 -10.36 -16.65
CA CYS A 295 9.50 -11.50 -15.77
C CYS A 295 10.43 -12.69 -16.00
N GLU A 296 10.82 -12.95 -17.25
CA GLU A 296 11.82 -13.97 -17.58
C GLU A 296 13.18 -13.68 -16.93
N ALA A 297 13.62 -12.43 -17.02
CA ALA A 297 14.88 -11.99 -16.39
C ALA A 297 14.87 -12.15 -14.86
N LEU A 298 13.70 -12.04 -14.22
CA LEU A 298 13.53 -12.25 -12.78
C LEU A 298 13.52 -13.74 -12.38
N GLY A 299 13.42 -14.65 -13.34
CA GLY A 299 13.45 -16.08 -13.12
C GLY A 299 12.10 -16.80 -13.19
N ALA A 300 11.09 -16.19 -13.80
CA ALA A 300 9.88 -16.90 -14.17
C ALA A 300 10.21 -18.04 -15.15
N THR A 301 9.67 -19.23 -14.93
CA THR A 301 9.87 -20.40 -15.80
C THR A 301 8.90 -20.42 -16.97
N ALA A 302 7.77 -19.74 -16.82
CA ALA A 302 6.81 -19.48 -17.88
C ALA A 302 6.16 -18.10 -17.65
N VAL A 303 5.91 -17.38 -18.73
CA VAL A 303 5.22 -16.07 -18.67
C VAL A 303 3.99 -16.12 -19.56
N ILE A 304 2.84 -15.86 -18.97
CA ILE A 304 1.55 -15.82 -19.66
C ILE A 304 1.17 -14.37 -19.94
N ASP A 305 1.16 -13.99 -21.21
CA ASP A 305 0.62 -12.70 -21.65
C ASP A 305 -0.88 -12.84 -21.91
N LYS A 306 -1.69 -12.49 -20.89
CA LYS A 306 -3.16 -12.56 -20.99
C LYS A 306 -3.78 -11.64 -22.04
N SER A 307 -3.00 -10.77 -22.69
CA SER A 307 -3.46 -9.98 -23.85
C SER A 307 -3.37 -10.75 -25.17
N LYS A 308 -2.67 -11.89 -25.19
CA LYS A 308 -2.39 -12.69 -26.38
C LYS A 308 -3.00 -14.08 -26.34
N GLU A 309 -3.16 -14.65 -25.14
CA GLU A 309 -3.61 -16.02 -24.95
C GLU A 309 -4.60 -16.16 -23.79
N ASP A 310 -5.35 -17.26 -23.77
CA ASP A 310 -6.22 -17.55 -22.62
C ASP A 310 -5.39 -17.94 -21.41
N LEU A 311 -5.47 -17.09 -20.39
CA LEU A 311 -4.73 -17.23 -19.15
C LEU A 311 -4.85 -18.64 -18.54
N TRP A 312 -6.07 -19.16 -18.45
CA TRP A 312 -6.30 -20.38 -17.68
C TRP A 312 -5.93 -21.64 -18.44
N SER A 313 -6.06 -21.61 -19.77
CA SER A 313 -5.56 -22.68 -20.63
C SER A 313 -4.04 -22.76 -20.56
N ALA A 314 -3.35 -21.63 -20.65
CA ALA A 314 -1.89 -21.57 -20.51
C ALA A 314 -1.41 -21.96 -19.11
N ALA A 315 -2.10 -21.49 -18.06
CA ALA A 315 -1.79 -21.85 -16.68
C ALA A 315 -1.92 -23.36 -16.42
N SER A 316 -2.98 -23.98 -16.93
CA SER A 316 -3.17 -25.44 -16.81
C SER A 316 -2.10 -26.24 -17.55
N LYS A 317 -1.61 -25.76 -18.68
CA LYS A 317 -0.49 -26.39 -19.40
C LYS A 317 0.83 -26.27 -18.64
N ALA A 318 1.08 -25.11 -18.02
CA ALA A 318 2.30 -24.85 -17.28
C ALA A 318 2.39 -25.66 -15.97
N ALA A 319 1.24 -25.94 -15.33
CA ALA A 319 1.16 -26.76 -14.12
C ALA A 319 -0.09 -27.65 -14.15
N PRO A 320 -0.03 -28.81 -14.86
CA PRO A 320 -1.18 -29.72 -15.01
C PRO A 320 -1.71 -30.27 -13.68
N GLY A 321 -0.86 -30.37 -12.65
CA GLY A 321 -1.22 -30.80 -11.29
C GLY A 321 -1.80 -29.67 -10.42
N GLY A 322 -2.01 -28.50 -10.96
CA GLY A 322 -2.42 -27.28 -10.21
C GLY A 322 -1.27 -26.64 -9.44
N TYR A 323 -1.56 -25.54 -8.77
CA TYR A 323 -0.59 -24.69 -8.07
C TYR A 323 -0.62 -24.91 -6.57
N CYS A 324 0.54 -25.01 -5.94
CA CYS A 324 0.63 -25.03 -4.47
C CYS A 324 0.36 -23.64 -3.87
N ALA A 325 0.62 -22.57 -4.63
CA ALA A 325 0.24 -21.21 -4.24
C ALA A 325 -0.10 -20.37 -5.47
N ILE A 326 -1.14 -19.54 -5.33
CA ILE A 326 -1.47 -18.50 -6.29
C ILE A 326 -1.54 -17.17 -5.55
N PHE A 327 -0.78 -16.20 -6.05
CA PHE A 327 -0.68 -14.85 -5.49
C PHE A 327 -1.50 -13.88 -6.32
N ASP A 328 -2.57 -13.34 -5.73
CA ASP A 328 -3.58 -12.57 -6.46
C ASP A 328 -3.75 -11.16 -5.87
N ALA A 329 -3.37 -10.14 -6.66
CA ALA A 329 -3.64 -8.74 -6.38
C ALA A 329 -4.76 -8.15 -7.27
N ASN A 330 -5.29 -8.95 -8.21
CA ASN A 330 -6.27 -8.47 -9.18
C ASN A 330 -7.66 -8.31 -8.56
N GLY A 331 -8.13 -9.30 -7.81
CA GLY A 331 -9.45 -9.29 -7.20
C GLY A 331 -10.51 -10.04 -7.99
N VAL A 332 -11.74 -9.52 -8.04
CA VAL A 332 -12.95 -10.23 -8.51
C VAL A 332 -12.78 -10.96 -9.84
N GLN A 333 -12.01 -10.42 -10.77
CA GLN A 333 -11.87 -11.00 -12.12
C GLN A 333 -11.12 -12.33 -12.14
N THR A 334 -10.25 -12.58 -11.14
CA THR A 334 -9.37 -13.75 -11.13
C THR A 334 -9.63 -14.72 -9.99
N LEU A 335 -10.12 -14.24 -8.83
CA LEU A 335 -10.18 -15.00 -7.58
C LEU A 335 -10.84 -16.37 -7.70
N ALA A 336 -12.01 -16.48 -8.33
CA ALA A 336 -12.72 -17.75 -8.45
C ALA A 336 -11.93 -18.79 -9.26
N ARG A 337 -11.33 -18.35 -10.38
CA ARG A 337 -10.53 -19.23 -11.22
C ARG A 337 -9.16 -19.50 -10.63
N SER A 338 -8.56 -18.54 -9.91
CA SER A 338 -7.34 -18.76 -9.13
C SER A 338 -7.57 -19.84 -8.08
N TYR A 339 -8.69 -19.81 -7.34
CA TYR A 339 -9.03 -20.85 -6.39
C TYR A 339 -9.22 -22.23 -7.06
N SER A 340 -9.90 -22.26 -8.20
CA SER A 340 -10.10 -23.52 -8.95
C SER A 340 -8.79 -24.14 -9.44
N ALA A 341 -7.82 -23.32 -9.82
CA ALA A 341 -6.50 -23.74 -10.33
C ALA A 341 -5.52 -24.22 -9.24
N LEU A 342 -5.86 -24.11 -7.96
CA LEU A 342 -5.05 -24.66 -6.87
C LEU A 342 -5.01 -26.19 -6.92
N ALA A 343 -3.84 -26.74 -6.65
CA ALA A 343 -3.69 -28.15 -6.29
C ALA A 343 -4.34 -28.45 -4.94
N GLN A 344 -4.49 -29.72 -4.62
CA GLN A 344 -4.83 -30.15 -3.25
C GLN A 344 -3.77 -29.63 -2.28
N THR A 345 -4.16 -29.13 -1.13
CA THR A 345 -3.34 -28.42 -0.13
C THR A 345 -2.76 -27.06 -0.60
N GLY A 346 -3.21 -26.58 -1.75
CA GLY A 346 -2.78 -25.28 -2.27
C GLY A 346 -3.46 -24.10 -1.56
N THR A 347 -2.78 -22.95 -1.58
CA THR A 347 -3.25 -21.71 -0.95
C THR A 347 -3.42 -20.59 -1.96
N LEU A 348 -4.59 -19.97 -2.01
CA LEU A 348 -4.81 -18.68 -2.68
C LEU A 348 -4.50 -17.55 -1.70
N VAL A 349 -3.51 -16.73 -2.03
CA VAL A 349 -3.14 -15.55 -1.23
C VAL A 349 -3.60 -14.28 -1.92
N ILE A 350 -4.50 -13.55 -1.26
CA ILE A 350 -5.13 -12.32 -1.76
C ILE A 350 -4.48 -11.14 -1.04
N TYR A 351 -3.86 -10.22 -1.78
CA TYR A 351 -3.19 -9.04 -1.22
C TYR A 351 -3.53 -7.73 -1.94
N GLY A 352 -4.56 -7.74 -2.80
CA GLY A 352 -5.03 -6.54 -3.48
C GLY A 352 -6.27 -6.78 -4.33
N PHE A 353 -6.85 -5.65 -4.81
CA PHE A 353 -8.07 -5.63 -5.62
C PHE A 353 -7.97 -4.58 -6.73
N HIS A 354 -6.80 -4.40 -7.34
CA HIS A 354 -6.55 -3.29 -8.23
C HIS A 354 -7.39 -3.30 -9.53
N THR A 355 -7.86 -4.47 -9.99
CA THR A 355 -8.73 -4.52 -11.19
C THR A 355 -10.16 -4.05 -10.92
N ASN A 356 -10.55 -3.95 -9.66
CA ASN A 356 -11.86 -3.42 -9.29
C ASN A 356 -11.87 -1.88 -9.27
N LEU A 357 -10.69 -1.27 -9.29
CA LEU A 357 -10.53 0.17 -9.18
C LEU A 357 -10.45 0.79 -10.60
N PRO A 358 -10.92 2.02 -10.78
CA PRO A 358 -10.81 2.71 -12.06
C PRO A 358 -9.36 2.86 -12.51
N THR A 359 -9.03 2.46 -13.72
CA THR A 359 -7.70 2.67 -14.33
C THR A 359 -7.57 4.05 -14.98
N SER A 360 -8.71 4.72 -15.21
CA SER A 360 -8.83 6.06 -15.78
C SER A 360 -9.40 7.03 -14.75
N SER A 361 -9.70 8.24 -15.16
CA SER A 361 -10.28 9.27 -14.30
C SER A 361 -11.42 8.75 -13.43
N MET A 362 -11.36 9.05 -12.13
CA MET A 362 -12.43 8.83 -11.15
C MET A 362 -13.73 9.58 -11.50
N LEU A 363 -13.68 10.49 -12.43
CA LEU A 363 -14.83 11.24 -12.96
C LEU A 363 -15.75 10.40 -13.86
N ASN A 364 -15.37 9.17 -14.19
CA ASN A 364 -16.18 8.30 -15.03
C ASN A 364 -17.23 7.53 -14.21
N PRO A 365 -18.53 7.88 -14.28
CA PRO A 365 -19.57 7.22 -13.49
C PRO A 365 -19.72 5.72 -13.81
N LEU A 366 -19.41 5.31 -15.07
CA LEU A 366 -19.42 3.91 -15.44
C LEU A 366 -18.34 3.10 -14.73
N ALA A 367 -17.22 3.72 -14.37
CA ALA A 367 -16.17 3.06 -13.60
C ALA A 367 -16.65 2.73 -12.18
N TRP A 368 -17.42 3.62 -11.55
CA TRP A 368 -18.02 3.38 -10.25
C TRP A 368 -19.10 2.29 -10.28
N VAL A 369 -19.94 2.30 -11.32
CA VAL A 369 -20.92 1.22 -11.51
C VAL A 369 -20.23 -0.12 -11.69
N ARG A 370 -19.15 -0.18 -12.49
CA ARG A 370 -18.35 -1.41 -12.66
C ARG A 370 -17.72 -1.86 -11.35
N MET A 371 -17.20 -0.94 -10.56
CA MET A 371 -16.64 -1.24 -9.24
C MET A 371 -17.70 -1.84 -8.31
N LEU A 372 -18.88 -1.21 -8.23
CA LEU A 372 -19.99 -1.72 -7.42
C LEU A 372 -20.44 -3.11 -7.87
N VAL A 373 -20.63 -3.31 -9.17
CA VAL A 373 -20.96 -4.64 -9.74
C VAL A 373 -19.85 -5.64 -9.44
N GLY A 374 -18.59 -5.23 -9.48
CA GLY A 374 -17.45 -6.05 -9.08
C GLY A 374 -17.57 -6.51 -7.62
N ILE A 375 -17.83 -5.58 -6.71
CA ILE A 375 -18.02 -5.91 -5.28
C ILE A 375 -19.17 -6.89 -5.08
N LEU A 376 -20.30 -6.67 -5.73
CA LEU A 376 -21.47 -7.57 -5.65
C LEU A 376 -21.20 -8.96 -6.23
N ARG A 377 -20.25 -9.08 -7.15
CA ARG A 377 -19.81 -10.35 -7.76
C ARG A 377 -18.59 -10.96 -7.09
N MET A 378 -18.15 -10.41 -5.96
CA MET A 378 -17.03 -10.97 -5.20
C MET A 378 -17.30 -12.45 -4.87
N PRO A 379 -16.40 -13.38 -5.21
CA PRO A 379 -16.59 -14.77 -4.89
C PRO A 379 -16.63 -14.96 -3.37
N ARG A 380 -17.54 -15.82 -2.93
CA ARG A 380 -17.60 -16.29 -1.55
C ARG A 380 -17.00 -17.68 -1.50
N PHE A 381 -16.11 -17.92 -0.56
CA PHE A 381 -15.49 -19.21 -0.36
C PHE A 381 -16.28 -19.97 0.69
N ASP A 382 -16.86 -21.10 0.29
CA ASP A 382 -17.64 -21.95 1.20
C ASP A 382 -16.67 -22.72 2.12
N PRO A 383 -16.80 -22.63 3.46
CA PRO A 383 -15.96 -23.37 4.38
C PRO A 383 -16.01 -24.89 4.17
N MET A 384 -17.15 -25.43 3.74
CA MET A 384 -17.28 -26.86 3.47
C MET A 384 -16.47 -27.27 2.23
N ASP A 385 -16.50 -26.45 1.17
CA ASP A 385 -15.68 -26.70 -0.02
C ASP A 385 -14.19 -26.63 0.30
N LEU A 386 -13.75 -25.70 1.16
CA LEU A 386 -12.36 -25.62 1.62
C LEU A 386 -11.91 -26.93 2.27
N VAL A 387 -12.73 -27.50 3.14
CA VAL A 387 -12.45 -28.78 3.81
C VAL A 387 -12.42 -29.93 2.81
N LEU A 388 -13.43 -30.06 1.96
CA LEU A 388 -13.57 -31.17 1.02
C LEU A 388 -12.51 -31.15 -0.08
N SER A 389 -12.09 -29.97 -0.53
CA SER A 389 -11.03 -29.80 -1.53
C SER A 389 -9.63 -29.74 -0.91
N SER A 390 -9.51 -29.66 0.41
CA SER A 390 -8.25 -29.44 1.13
C SER A 390 -7.47 -28.23 0.58
N LYS A 391 -8.15 -27.13 0.34
CA LYS A 391 -7.56 -25.87 -0.16
C LYS A 391 -7.66 -24.78 0.89
N SER A 392 -6.83 -23.76 0.77
CA SER A 392 -6.82 -22.61 1.66
C SER A 392 -6.97 -21.29 0.91
N VAL A 393 -7.60 -20.32 1.58
CA VAL A 393 -7.65 -18.92 1.13
C VAL A 393 -7.17 -18.06 2.27
N ALA A 394 -6.15 -17.25 1.98
CA ALA A 394 -5.58 -16.31 2.93
C ALA A 394 -5.62 -14.90 2.34
N GLY A 395 -5.86 -13.90 3.17
CA GLY A 395 -5.84 -12.51 2.78
C GLY A 395 -5.16 -11.66 3.84
N PHE A 396 -4.48 -10.59 3.42
CA PHE A 396 -3.83 -9.66 4.33
C PHE A 396 -3.67 -8.26 3.75
N ASN A 397 -3.48 -7.30 4.64
CA ASN A 397 -2.99 -5.97 4.34
C ASN A 397 -1.87 -5.65 5.33
N LEU A 398 -0.68 -5.40 4.82
CA LEU A 398 0.53 -5.21 5.64
C LEU A 398 0.41 -4.00 6.59
N SER A 399 -0.39 -3.00 6.24
CA SER A 399 -0.59 -1.82 7.10
C SER A 399 -1.27 -2.12 8.45
N PHE A 400 -1.88 -3.30 8.61
CA PHE A 400 -2.44 -3.72 9.91
C PHE A 400 -1.45 -4.50 10.79
N PHE A 401 -0.19 -4.65 10.36
CA PHE A 401 0.86 -5.34 11.13
C PHE A 401 1.80 -4.41 11.90
N ALA A 402 1.36 -3.19 12.19
CA ALA A 402 2.19 -2.22 12.92
C ALA A 402 2.70 -2.74 14.27
N ASP A 403 1.93 -3.62 14.92
CA ASP A 403 2.27 -4.21 16.23
C ASP A 403 3.20 -5.44 16.13
N GLU A 404 3.33 -6.03 14.92
CA GLU A 404 4.10 -7.26 14.69
C GLU A 404 5.59 -6.96 14.42
N THR A 405 6.19 -6.11 15.22
CA THR A 405 7.56 -5.59 15.03
C THR A 405 8.61 -6.68 14.91
N ARG A 406 8.47 -7.79 15.65
CA ARG A 406 9.39 -8.94 15.59
C ARG A 406 9.29 -9.69 14.26
N MET A 407 8.07 -9.83 13.73
CA MET A 407 7.85 -10.48 12.45
C MET A 407 8.41 -9.62 11.31
N VAL A 408 8.13 -8.33 11.34
CA VAL A 408 8.64 -7.37 10.36
C VAL A 408 10.17 -7.34 10.39
N GLY A 409 10.79 -7.29 11.57
CA GLY A 409 12.25 -7.36 11.74
C GLY A 409 12.85 -8.59 11.04
N ARG A 410 12.33 -9.80 11.33
CA ARG A 410 12.80 -11.03 10.70
C ARG A 410 12.60 -11.06 9.19
N TYR A 411 11.54 -10.44 8.69
CA TYR A 411 11.33 -10.32 7.25
C TYR A 411 12.42 -9.47 6.61
N PHE A 412 12.72 -8.33 7.21
CA PHE A 412 13.76 -7.45 6.69
C PHE A 412 15.15 -8.07 6.79
N GLU A 413 15.47 -8.78 7.86
CA GLU A 413 16.72 -9.57 7.96
C GLU A 413 16.87 -10.52 6.77
N GLN A 414 15.83 -11.28 6.45
CA GLN A 414 15.87 -12.22 5.29
C GLN A 414 15.91 -11.49 3.95
N ILE A 415 15.15 -10.41 3.79
CA ILE A 415 15.13 -9.62 2.56
C ILE A 415 16.51 -9.03 2.28
N LEU A 416 17.14 -8.43 3.29
CA LEU A 416 18.46 -7.83 3.17
C LEU A 416 19.52 -8.89 2.88
N ALA A 417 19.44 -10.07 3.50
CA ALA A 417 20.33 -11.19 3.19
C ALA A 417 20.23 -11.62 1.71
N TRP A 418 19.01 -11.69 1.16
CA TRP A 418 18.81 -11.99 -0.28
C TRP A 418 19.25 -10.86 -1.21
N VAL A 419 19.23 -9.63 -0.74
CA VAL A 419 19.80 -8.50 -1.50
C VAL A 419 21.33 -8.60 -1.51
N GLU A 420 21.95 -8.92 -0.38
CA GLU A 420 23.41 -9.04 -0.26
C GLU A 420 23.99 -10.21 -1.05
N ASP A 421 23.29 -11.35 -1.10
CA ASP A 421 23.73 -12.52 -1.87
C ASP A 421 23.32 -12.46 -3.37
N GLY A 422 22.60 -11.42 -3.78
CA GLY A 422 22.14 -11.21 -5.15
C GLY A 422 20.92 -12.02 -5.57
N SER A 423 20.29 -12.76 -4.66
CA SER A 423 19.06 -13.52 -4.92
C SER A 423 17.84 -12.60 -5.15
N LEU A 424 17.91 -11.37 -4.63
CA LEU A 424 16.88 -10.34 -4.78
C LEU A 424 17.49 -9.04 -5.31
N ALA A 425 16.96 -8.54 -6.42
CA ALA A 425 17.44 -7.32 -7.06
C ALA A 425 16.30 -6.36 -7.43
N LEU A 426 16.54 -5.08 -7.27
CA LEU A 426 15.66 -3.99 -7.69
C LEU A 426 16.11 -3.45 -9.06
N SER A 427 15.99 -4.25 -10.12
CA SER A 427 16.49 -3.91 -11.46
C SER A 427 15.58 -2.93 -12.24
N ASN A 428 14.29 -2.90 -11.93
CA ASN A 428 13.31 -2.08 -12.65
C ASN A 428 12.75 -1.00 -11.71
N VAL A 429 13.48 0.12 -11.60
CA VAL A 429 13.06 1.31 -10.85
C VAL A 429 13.00 2.50 -11.79
N THR A 430 11.82 3.12 -11.88
CA THR A 430 11.62 4.37 -12.63
C THR A 430 11.53 5.53 -11.64
N THR A 431 12.34 6.56 -11.84
CA THR A 431 12.41 7.72 -10.95
C THR A 431 11.65 8.91 -11.51
N PHE A 432 11.08 9.70 -10.61
CA PHE A 432 10.42 10.97 -10.88
C PHE A 432 10.91 12.02 -9.87
N PRO A 433 11.03 13.29 -10.21
CA PRO A 433 11.11 14.34 -9.21
C PRO A 433 9.86 14.35 -8.32
N MET A 434 9.99 14.74 -7.06
CA MET A 434 8.86 14.77 -6.10
C MET A 434 7.72 15.68 -6.58
N ASP A 435 8.01 16.76 -7.29
CA ASP A 435 7.03 17.67 -7.88
C ASP A 435 6.27 17.06 -9.08
N GLU A 436 6.77 15.97 -9.66
CA GLU A 436 6.08 15.18 -10.68
C GLU A 436 5.30 13.98 -10.12
N LEU A 437 5.04 13.93 -8.82
CA LEU A 437 4.28 12.86 -8.18
C LEU A 437 2.95 12.52 -8.89
N PRO A 438 2.16 13.46 -9.40
CA PRO A 438 0.97 13.14 -10.18
C PRO A 438 1.25 12.22 -11.37
N ARG A 439 2.38 12.43 -12.10
CA ARG A 439 2.80 11.56 -13.22
C ARG A 439 3.17 10.16 -12.76
N ALA A 440 3.81 10.02 -11.60
CA ALA A 440 4.10 8.72 -11.01
C ALA A 440 2.80 7.97 -10.67
N HIS A 441 1.81 8.67 -10.10
CA HIS A 441 0.49 8.09 -9.84
C HIS A 441 -0.27 7.70 -11.12
N GLU A 442 -0.22 8.51 -12.17
CA GLU A 442 -0.78 8.16 -13.49
C GLU A 442 -0.11 6.92 -14.06
N SER A 443 1.21 6.85 -13.96
CA SER A 443 1.99 5.71 -14.45
C SER A 443 1.59 4.39 -13.76
N ILE A 444 1.47 4.38 -12.43
CA ILE A 444 1.07 3.16 -11.72
C ILE A 444 -0.38 2.78 -12.02
N GLN A 445 -1.29 3.76 -12.13
CA GLN A 445 -2.70 3.53 -12.45
C GLN A 445 -2.92 3.00 -13.85
N SER A 446 -2.10 3.41 -14.81
CA SER A 446 -2.20 2.93 -16.21
C SER A 446 -2.01 1.42 -16.33
N GLY A 447 -1.40 0.78 -15.31
CA GLY A 447 -1.03 -0.62 -15.35
C GLY A 447 0.07 -0.94 -16.37
N GLN A 448 0.75 0.07 -16.95
CA GLN A 448 1.81 -0.12 -17.94
C GLN A 448 3.21 -0.17 -17.33
N SER A 449 3.37 0.28 -16.09
CA SER A 449 4.66 0.29 -15.41
C SER A 449 5.23 -1.12 -15.19
N ILE A 450 6.56 -1.21 -15.14
CA ILE A 450 7.32 -2.40 -14.75
C ILE A 450 8.08 -2.06 -13.47
N GLY A 451 8.09 -2.97 -12.50
CA GLY A 451 8.82 -2.81 -11.23
C GLY A 451 8.23 -1.71 -10.35
N LYS A 452 9.08 -0.80 -9.88
CA LYS A 452 8.73 0.23 -8.90
C LYS A 452 8.93 1.64 -9.43
N LEU A 453 8.04 2.53 -8.99
CA LEU A 453 8.13 3.96 -9.21
C LEU A 453 8.61 4.63 -7.92
N VAL A 454 9.58 5.51 -8.05
CA VAL A 454 10.24 6.19 -6.93
C VAL A 454 10.29 7.68 -7.20
N CYS A 455 9.91 8.47 -6.23
CA CYS A 455 10.08 9.92 -6.28
C CYS A 455 11.34 10.32 -5.54
N LEU A 456 12.12 11.19 -6.17
CA LEU A 456 13.34 11.77 -5.61
C LEU A 456 12.99 13.14 -5.03
N THR A 457 13.37 13.37 -3.79
CA THR A 457 13.29 14.69 -3.16
C THR A 457 14.45 15.57 -3.65
N ARG A 458 14.46 16.83 -3.28
CA ARG A 458 15.60 17.72 -3.58
C ARG A 458 16.90 17.30 -2.89
N HIS A 459 16.83 16.44 -1.87
CA HIS A 459 17.98 15.92 -1.14
C HIS A 459 18.61 14.66 -1.76
N ALA A 460 18.11 14.19 -2.90
CA ALA A 460 18.60 12.97 -3.53
C ALA A 460 20.06 13.03 -4.02
N GLY A 461 20.64 14.22 -4.11
CA GLY A 461 22.02 14.44 -4.51
C GLY A 461 22.98 14.78 -3.36
N ASP A 462 22.48 14.81 -2.12
CA ASP A 462 23.25 15.18 -0.94
C ASP A 462 24.09 14.02 -0.36
#